data_e57d436bada3e73c2249f403a4027a4c
#
_entry.id   e57d436bada3e73c2249f403a4027a4c
#
_cell.length_a   1.000
_cell.length_b   1.000
_cell.length_c   1.000
_cell.angle_alpha   90.00
_cell.angle_beta   90.00
_cell.angle_gamma   90.00
#
_symmetry.space_group_name_H-M   'P 1'
#
loop_
_entity.id
_entity.type
_entity.pdbx_description
1 polymer ?
#
loop_
_entity_poly.entity_id
_entity_poly.type
_entity_poly.pdbx_seq_one_letter_code
_entity_poly.pdbx_strand_id
1 'polypeptide(L)'
;MGKRTYEQSLTFFKRDTSKRGDGRELYKTPYIIIERIVENLLSEYPELKNKFWIDPCAGDGRWEDVIKKYDIKCKSYDLTPLNDNVVQQDFLTSSFTEDNLFFIGNPPFSLVKQFVKKSLEMADSCYFLGGSQVITGTLSNKVRLLHRFEGVEGNQKDLRSKISFVDTLDKEVYIWCCGALFDNTEHKTFNRSREYIPNYFATGVKCFCEPDDRIRCLYGK
;
A
#
# COMPACT_ATOMS: atom_id res chain seq x y z
N MET A 1 -24.24 -3.24 19.74
CA MET A 1 -23.21 -2.44 19.04
C MET A 1 -23.83 -1.88 17.78
N GLY A 2 -24.14 -0.57 17.75
CA GLY A 2 -24.80 0.07 16.63
C GLY A 2 -23.85 0.16 15.41
N LYS A 3 -24.37 -0.16 14.22
CA LYS A 3 -23.66 0.06 12.94
C LYS A 3 -23.47 1.57 12.74
N ARG A 4 -22.23 2.04 12.61
CA ARG A 4 -21.93 3.42 12.23
C ARG A 4 -22.45 3.67 10.82
N THR A 5 -23.11 4.82 10.61
CA THR A 5 -23.55 5.23 9.29
C THR A 5 -22.36 5.62 8.41
N TYR A 6 -22.52 5.56 7.10
CA TYR A 6 -21.50 5.95 6.11
C TYR A 6 -20.95 7.37 6.37
N GLU A 7 -21.82 8.32 6.73
CA GLU A 7 -21.44 9.69 7.09
C GLU A 7 -20.61 9.80 8.37
N GLN A 8 -20.87 8.92 9.38
CA GLN A 8 -20.05 8.86 10.59
C GLN A 8 -18.67 8.27 10.32
N SER A 9 -18.55 7.40 9.31
CA SER A 9 -17.26 6.90 8.83
C SER A 9 -16.47 7.99 8.10
N LEU A 10 -17.12 8.75 7.23
CA LEU A 10 -16.52 9.89 6.53
C LEU A 10 -16.07 11.01 7.48
N THR A 11 -16.83 11.28 8.55
CA THR A 11 -16.43 12.27 9.57
C THR A 11 -15.25 11.78 10.43
N PHE A 12 -15.11 10.48 10.64
CA PHE A 12 -13.97 9.92 11.34
C PHE A 12 -12.68 10.05 10.52
N PHE A 13 -12.74 9.77 9.22
CA PHE A 13 -11.63 10.00 8.29
C PHE A 13 -11.33 11.50 8.10
N LYS A 14 -12.35 12.34 7.96
CA LYS A 14 -12.18 13.81 7.86
C LYS A 14 -11.56 14.44 9.12
N ARG A 15 -11.82 13.92 10.31
CA ARG A 15 -11.20 14.43 11.56
C ARG A 15 -9.69 14.18 11.60
N ASP A 16 -9.22 13.10 10.99
CA ASP A 16 -7.78 12.78 10.98
C ASP A 16 -7.04 13.55 9.87
N THR A 17 -7.68 13.79 8.72
CA THR A 17 -7.11 14.57 7.61
C THR A 17 -7.12 16.08 7.88
N SER A 18 -8.12 16.61 8.59
CA SER A 18 -8.22 18.06 8.90
C SER A 18 -7.13 18.57 9.86
N LYS A 19 -6.43 17.69 10.55
CA LYS A 19 -5.27 18.02 11.41
C LYS A 19 -3.93 17.98 10.70
N ARG A 20 -3.89 17.61 9.40
CA ARG A 20 -2.69 17.28 8.65
C ARG A 20 -2.49 18.21 7.45
N GLY A 21 -2.22 19.49 7.71
CA GLY A 21 -1.79 20.42 6.68
C GLY A 21 -2.86 20.82 5.67
N ASP A 22 -2.64 20.59 4.38
CA ASP A 22 -3.45 21.05 3.25
C ASP A 22 -4.70 20.20 2.92
N GLY A 23 -5.03 19.23 3.76
CA GLY A 23 -6.19 18.35 3.59
C GLY A 23 -6.04 17.26 2.52
N ARG A 24 -4.84 17.10 1.93
CA ARG A 24 -4.56 16.05 0.95
C ARG A 24 -4.17 14.74 1.68
N GLU A 25 -4.62 13.62 1.15
CA GLU A 25 -4.16 12.28 1.58
C GLU A 25 -2.83 11.93 0.90
N LEU A 26 -1.81 12.81 1.03
CA LEU A 26 -0.50 12.61 0.43
C LEU A 26 0.48 12.15 1.50
N TYR A 27 0.86 10.88 1.44
CA TYR A 27 1.78 10.24 2.36
C TYR A 27 2.92 9.59 1.59
N LYS A 28 4.11 10.12 1.76
CA LYS A 28 5.32 9.61 1.12
C LYS A 28 5.71 8.27 1.77
N THR A 29 5.66 7.19 1.02
CA THR A 29 6.08 5.86 1.49
C THR A 29 7.61 5.84 1.66
N PRO A 30 8.14 5.37 2.80
CA PRO A 30 9.59 5.26 2.98
C PRO A 30 10.24 4.34 1.94
N TYR A 31 11.41 4.74 1.43
CA TYR A 31 12.17 3.98 0.42
C TYR A 31 12.40 2.53 0.83
N ILE A 32 12.78 2.28 2.09
CA ILE A 32 13.02 0.94 2.60
C ILE A 32 11.78 0.05 2.57
N ILE A 33 10.59 0.63 2.80
CA ILE A 33 9.32 -0.11 2.72
C ILE A 33 9.03 -0.49 1.26
N ILE A 34 9.27 0.44 0.33
CA ILE A 34 9.10 0.17 -1.10
C ILE A 34 10.06 -0.93 -1.55
N GLU A 35 11.34 -0.85 -1.17
CA GLU A 35 12.36 -1.86 -1.50
C GLU A 35 11.93 -3.25 -1.02
N ARG A 36 11.48 -3.38 0.22
CA ARG A 36 11.03 -4.66 0.76
C ARG A 36 9.78 -5.20 0.08
N ILE A 37 8.84 -4.32 -0.29
CA ILE A 37 7.66 -4.72 -1.06
C ILE A 37 8.09 -5.26 -2.42
N VAL A 38 8.95 -4.55 -3.14
CA VAL A 38 9.42 -4.95 -4.47
C VAL A 38 10.19 -6.27 -4.39
N GLU A 39 11.14 -6.41 -3.45
CA GLU A 39 11.89 -7.65 -3.22
C GLU A 39 10.96 -8.85 -2.98
N ASN A 40 9.99 -8.68 -2.09
CA ASN A 40 9.07 -9.76 -1.76
C ASN A 40 8.16 -10.13 -2.94
N LEU A 41 7.63 -9.12 -3.66
CA LEU A 41 6.84 -9.37 -4.85
C LEU A 41 7.62 -10.13 -5.92
N LEU A 42 8.88 -9.75 -6.19
CA LEU A 42 9.72 -10.42 -7.17
C LEU A 42 10.16 -11.83 -6.74
N SER A 43 10.31 -12.05 -5.44
CA SER A 43 10.61 -13.38 -4.90
C SER A 43 9.42 -14.34 -5.01
N GLU A 44 8.21 -13.86 -4.71
CA GLU A 44 7.01 -14.69 -4.74
C GLU A 44 6.36 -14.80 -6.13
N TYR A 45 6.55 -13.76 -6.95
CA TYR A 45 5.94 -13.61 -8.30
C TYR A 45 6.99 -13.10 -9.29
N PRO A 46 8.00 -13.92 -9.65
CA PRO A 46 9.10 -13.48 -10.51
C PRO A 46 8.66 -13.06 -11.92
N GLU A 47 7.49 -13.53 -12.37
CA GLU A 47 6.88 -13.10 -13.63
C GLU A 47 6.56 -11.60 -13.67
N LEU A 48 6.36 -10.95 -12.54
CA LEU A 48 6.11 -9.51 -12.45
C LEU A 48 7.27 -8.68 -12.99
N LYS A 49 8.50 -9.21 -12.94
CA LYS A 49 9.68 -8.52 -13.49
C LYS A 49 9.55 -8.20 -14.99
N ASN A 50 8.78 -9.02 -15.71
CA ASN A 50 8.59 -8.87 -17.16
C ASN A 50 7.42 -7.95 -17.52
N LYS A 51 6.73 -7.36 -16.54
CA LYS A 51 5.63 -6.43 -16.76
C LYS A 51 6.12 -4.99 -16.85
N PHE A 52 5.31 -4.15 -17.48
CA PHE A 52 5.49 -2.70 -17.42
C PHE A 52 4.79 -2.16 -16.17
N TRP A 53 5.56 -1.59 -15.24
CA TRP A 53 5.03 -1.13 -13.97
C TRP A 53 4.59 0.33 -14.05
N ILE A 54 3.43 0.63 -13.49
CA ILE A 54 2.88 1.99 -13.41
C ILE A 54 2.58 2.32 -11.97
N ASP A 55 3.16 3.44 -11.48
CA ASP A 55 2.67 4.10 -10.27
C ASP A 55 1.67 5.19 -10.67
N PRO A 56 0.36 4.99 -10.43
CA PRO A 56 -0.68 5.92 -10.86
C PRO A 56 -0.96 7.05 -9.86
N CYS A 57 -0.19 7.15 -8.78
CA CYS A 57 -0.36 8.11 -7.69
C CYS A 57 0.99 8.42 -7.03
N ALA A 58 1.97 8.74 -7.87
CA ALA A 58 3.39 8.68 -7.55
C ALA A 58 3.88 9.80 -6.62
N GLY A 59 3.15 10.91 -6.50
CA GLY A 59 3.55 12.05 -5.70
C GLY A 59 4.93 12.59 -6.11
N ASP A 60 5.98 12.23 -5.34
CA ASP A 60 7.36 12.63 -5.58
C ASP A 60 8.18 11.61 -6.41
N GLY A 61 7.58 10.50 -6.86
CA GLY A 61 8.20 9.54 -7.78
C GLY A 61 9.05 8.43 -7.13
N ARG A 62 9.08 8.33 -5.80
CA ARG A 62 9.97 7.40 -5.08
C ARG A 62 9.74 5.92 -5.36
N TRP A 63 8.54 5.50 -5.76
CA TRP A 63 8.32 4.12 -6.18
C TRP A 63 9.07 3.81 -7.46
N GLU A 64 9.04 4.72 -8.45
CA GLU A 64 9.80 4.58 -9.70
C GLU A 64 11.30 4.54 -9.43
N ASP A 65 11.82 5.39 -8.52
CA ASP A 65 13.22 5.41 -8.14
C ASP A 65 13.70 4.05 -7.60
N VAL A 66 12.86 3.39 -6.80
CA VAL A 66 13.16 2.04 -6.28
C VAL A 66 13.02 0.98 -7.36
N ILE A 67 11.91 0.98 -8.11
CA ILE A 67 11.62 -0.03 -9.13
C ILE A 67 12.71 -0.10 -10.19
N LYS A 68 13.25 1.05 -10.61
CA LYS A 68 14.36 1.14 -11.57
C LYS A 68 15.64 0.42 -11.11
N LYS A 69 15.89 0.30 -9.80
CA LYS A 69 17.05 -0.43 -9.27
C LYS A 69 17.01 -1.94 -9.59
N TYR A 70 15.83 -2.46 -9.91
CA TYR A 70 15.60 -3.88 -10.25
C TYR A 70 15.53 -4.14 -11.77
N ASP A 71 15.92 -3.16 -12.60
CA ASP A 71 15.85 -3.22 -14.07
C ASP A 71 14.42 -3.48 -14.59
N ILE A 72 13.42 -2.94 -13.93
CA ILE A 72 12.02 -3.02 -14.33
C ILE A 72 11.63 -1.76 -15.08
N LYS A 73 10.97 -1.93 -16.22
CA LYS A 73 10.38 -0.81 -16.96
C LYS A 73 9.22 -0.22 -16.16
N CYS A 74 9.30 1.05 -15.85
CA CYS A 74 8.26 1.72 -15.07
C CYS A 74 8.05 3.17 -15.47
N LYS A 75 6.88 3.70 -15.12
CA LYS A 75 6.50 5.10 -15.32
C LYS A 75 5.57 5.58 -14.21
N SER A 76 5.73 6.83 -13.84
CA SER A 76 5.01 7.46 -12.73
C SER A 76 4.04 8.52 -13.23
N TYR A 77 2.85 8.49 -12.66
CA TYR A 77 1.78 9.45 -12.92
C TYR A 77 1.18 9.95 -11.60
N ASP A 78 0.72 11.18 -11.57
CA ASP A 78 -0.02 11.74 -10.45
C ASP A 78 -0.98 12.83 -10.92
N LEU A 79 -2.08 13.02 -10.22
CA LEU A 79 -3.01 14.14 -10.49
C LEU A 79 -2.35 15.50 -10.22
N THR A 80 -1.46 15.55 -9.21
CA THR A 80 -0.72 16.74 -8.78
C THR A 80 0.72 16.36 -8.45
N PRO A 81 1.58 16.19 -9.49
CA PRO A 81 2.97 15.78 -9.31
C PRO A 81 3.75 16.72 -8.39
N LEU A 82 4.65 16.16 -7.59
CA LEU A 82 5.61 16.89 -6.77
C LEU A 82 7.03 16.88 -7.36
N ASN A 83 7.23 16.22 -8.51
CA ASN A 83 8.49 16.05 -9.18
C ASN A 83 8.27 16.13 -10.70
N ASP A 84 9.13 16.81 -11.43
CA ASP A 84 9.05 17.00 -12.88
C ASP A 84 9.15 15.68 -13.68
N ASN A 85 9.72 14.63 -13.09
CA ASN A 85 9.78 13.30 -13.70
C ASN A 85 8.44 12.53 -13.65
N VAL A 86 7.49 12.99 -12.84
CA VAL A 86 6.16 12.39 -12.71
C VAL A 86 5.21 13.08 -13.70
N VAL A 87 4.54 12.29 -14.53
CA VAL A 87 3.61 12.82 -15.54
C VAL A 87 2.29 13.22 -14.88
N GLN A 88 1.82 14.43 -15.14
CA GLN A 88 0.52 14.86 -14.65
C GLN A 88 -0.61 14.16 -15.39
N GLN A 89 -1.40 13.33 -14.67
CA GLN A 89 -2.51 12.58 -15.25
C GLN A 89 -3.49 12.12 -14.17
N ASP A 90 -4.80 12.20 -14.47
CA ASP A 90 -5.83 11.59 -13.64
C ASP A 90 -5.96 10.11 -14.00
N PHE A 91 -5.50 9.23 -13.11
CA PHE A 91 -5.56 7.78 -13.32
C PHE A 91 -6.98 7.26 -13.54
N LEU A 92 -7.96 7.77 -12.79
CA LEU A 92 -9.32 7.21 -12.81
C LEU A 92 -10.05 7.46 -14.14
N THR A 93 -9.64 8.48 -14.89
CA THR A 93 -10.23 8.83 -16.19
C THR A 93 -9.34 8.44 -17.38
N SER A 94 -8.12 8.02 -17.13
CA SER A 94 -7.12 7.73 -18.17
C SER A 94 -7.15 6.28 -18.65
N SER A 95 -6.51 6.06 -19.81
CA SER A 95 -6.16 4.76 -20.36
C SER A 95 -4.66 4.72 -20.64
N PHE A 96 -4.11 3.51 -20.71
CA PHE A 96 -2.71 3.25 -20.99
C PHE A 96 -2.62 2.37 -22.22
N THR A 97 -1.59 2.57 -23.02
CA THR A 97 -1.38 1.87 -24.31
C THR A 97 -0.31 0.79 -24.24
N GLU A 98 0.43 0.76 -23.14
CA GLU A 98 1.46 -0.24 -22.91
C GLU A 98 0.81 -1.61 -22.63
N ASP A 99 1.43 -2.65 -23.18
CA ASP A 99 1.02 -4.03 -22.96
C ASP A 99 1.61 -4.57 -21.63
N ASN A 100 0.97 -5.62 -21.12
CA ASN A 100 1.46 -6.36 -19.95
C ASN A 100 1.68 -5.48 -18.71
N LEU A 101 0.68 -4.70 -18.36
CA LEU A 101 0.72 -3.74 -17.28
C LEU A 101 0.72 -4.39 -15.88
N PHE A 102 1.35 -3.69 -14.94
CA PHE A 102 1.24 -3.92 -13.51
C PHE A 102 1.19 -2.59 -12.76
N PHE A 103 0.12 -2.34 -12.04
CA PHE A 103 -0.04 -1.11 -11.26
C PHE A 103 0.43 -1.32 -9.83
N ILE A 104 1.21 -0.36 -9.31
CA ILE A 104 1.76 -0.42 -7.95
C ILE A 104 1.84 0.99 -7.36
N GLY A 105 1.59 1.13 -6.05
CA GLY A 105 1.75 2.44 -5.41
C GLY A 105 1.00 2.60 -4.10
N ASN A 106 0.86 3.86 -3.68
CA ASN A 106 0.17 4.25 -2.46
C ASN A 106 -0.96 5.26 -2.76
N PRO A 107 -2.10 4.80 -3.30
CA PRO A 107 -3.22 5.69 -3.63
C PRO A 107 -3.80 6.33 -2.37
N PRO A 108 -4.54 7.46 -2.52
CA PRO A 108 -5.34 7.98 -1.44
C PRO A 108 -6.22 6.88 -0.84
N PHE A 109 -6.17 6.68 0.48
CA PHE A 109 -6.85 5.54 1.13
C PHE A 109 -8.36 5.56 0.94
N SER A 110 -8.94 6.75 0.77
CA SER A 110 -10.35 6.93 0.41
C SER A 110 -10.69 6.39 -0.97
N LEU A 111 -9.70 6.32 -1.89
CA LEU A 111 -9.88 5.94 -3.30
C LEU A 111 -9.32 4.56 -3.64
N VAL A 112 -8.67 3.86 -2.72
CA VAL A 112 -7.99 2.57 -3.00
C VAL A 112 -8.87 1.56 -3.72
N LYS A 113 -10.17 1.50 -3.37
CA LYS A 113 -11.13 0.61 -4.05
C LYS A 113 -11.31 0.96 -5.53
N GLN A 114 -11.34 2.24 -5.87
CA GLN A 114 -11.48 2.71 -7.25
C GLN A 114 -10.20 2.45 -8.04
N PHE A 115 -9.04 2.66 -7.42
CA PHE A 115 -7.74 2.35 -8.01
C PHE A 115 -7.60 0.86 -8.30
N VAL A 116 -7.92 -0.03 -7.35
CA VAL A 116 -7.90 -1.48 -7.57
C VAL A 116 -8.82 -1.88 -8.71
N LYS A 117 -10.08 -1.39 -8.69
CA LYS A 117 -11.04 -1.71 -9.76
C LYS A 117 -10.52 -1.28 -11.12
N LYS A 118 -10.09 -0.02 -11.25
CA LYS A 118 -9.58 0.54 -12.52
C LYS A 118 -8.34 -0.18 -13.01
N SER A 119 -7.40 -0.54 -12.12
CA SER A 119 -6.21 -1.31 -12.47
C SER A 119 -6.55 -2.70 -13.01
N LEU A 120 -7.49 -3.40 -12.38
CA LEU A 120 -7.91 -4.74 -12.80
C LEU A 120 -8.79 -4.75 -14.07
N GLU A 121 -9.24 -3.60 -14.55
CA GLU A 121 -9.83 -3.45 -15.89
C GLU A 121 -8.77 -3.43 -17.00
N MET A 122 -7.50 -3.10 -16.67
CA MET A 122 -6.41 -2.92 -17.63
C MET A 122 -5.24 -3.89 -17.43
N ALA A 123 -5.16 -4.57 -16.29
CA ALA A 123 -4.08 -5.48 -15.94
C ALA A 123 -4.62 -6.72 -15.21
N ASP A 124 -3.88 -7.84 -15.27
CA ASP A 124 -4.25 -9.07 -14.56
C ASP A 124 -4.12 -8.93 -13.05
N SER A 125 -3.22 -8.06 -12.60
CA SER A 125 -2.94 -7.86 -11.19
C SER A 125 -2.44 -6.44 -10.91
N CYS A 126 -2.59 -6.00 -9.66
CA CYS A 126 -2.04 -4.74 -9.16
C CYS A 126 -1.67 -4.86 -7.67
N TYR A 127 -0.77 -4.00 -7.21
CA TYR A 127 -0.40 -3.93 -5.81
C TYR A 127 -0.59 -2.52 -5.25
N PHE A 128 -1.35 -2.40 -4.17
CA PHE A 128 -1.54 -1.11 -3.52
C PHE A 128 -1.45 -1.19 -2.00
N LEU A 129 -0.92 -0.11 -1.42
CA LEU A 129 -1.10 0.19 -0.01
C LEU A 129 -2.52 0.73 0.23
N GLY A 130 -3.07 0.45 1.39
CA GLY A 130 -4.40 0.97 1.73
C GLY A 130 -4.79 0.68 3.17
N GLY A 131 -5.88 1.30 3.60
CA GLY A 131 -6.42 1.08 4.94
C GLY A 131 -6.77 -0.40 5.16
N SER A 132 -6.27 -0.98 6.25
CA SER A 132 -6.43 -2.41 6.53
C SER A 132 -7.89 -2.87 6.49
N GLN A 133 -8.84 -2.05 6.95
CA GLN A 133 -10.26 -2.39 6.93
C GLN A 133 -10.85 -2.50 5.52
N VAL A 134 -10.37 -1.67 4.57
CA VAL A 134 -10.84 -1.71 3.19
C VAL A 134 -10.28 -2.93 2.49
N ILE A 135 -8.98 -3.19 2.64
CA ILE A 135 -8.29 -4.31 1.98
C ILE A 135 -8.81 -5.65 2.52
N THR A 136 -8.83 -5.85 3.84
CA THR A 136 -9.24 -7.12 4.45
C THR A 136 -10.75 -7.30 4.55
N GLY A 137 -11.52 -6.25 4.32
CA GLY A 137 -12.98 -6.27 4.31
C GLY A 137 -13.53 -6.22 2.88
N THR A 138 -13.70 -5.02 2.33
CA THR A 138 -14.41 -4.82 1.04
C THR A 138 -13.70 -5.46 -0.16
N LEU A 139 -12.36 -5.50 -0.16
CA LEU A 139 -11.55 -6.04 -1.26
C LEU A 139 -11.00 -7.44 -0.99
N SER A 140 -11.37 -8.05 0.13
CA SER A 140 -10.78 -9.32 0.60
C SER A 140 -10.84 -10.46 -0.41
N ASN A 141 -11.91 -10.55 -1.19
CA ASN A 141 -12.06 -11.59 -2.23
C ASN A 141 -11.16 -11.39 -3.46
N LYS A 142 -10.52 -10.25 -3.61
CA LYS A 142 -9.57 -9.94 -4.69
C LYS A 142 -8.11 -10.00 -4.22
N VAL A 143 -7.88 -10.20 -2.93
CA VAL A 143 -6.54 -10.25 -2.36
C VAL A 143 -5.90 -11.60 -2.58
N ARG A 144 -4.85 -11.64 -3.40
CA ARG A 144 -4.00 -12.82 -3.62
C ARG A 144 -2.91 -12.94 -2.55
N LEU A 145 -2.27 -11.82 -2.21
CA LEU A 145 -1.23 -11.73 -1.18
C LEU A 145 -1.47 -10.52 -0.29
N LEU A 146 -1.32 -10.68 1.01
CA LEU A 146 -1.42 -9.62 1.99
C LEU A 146 -0.08 -9.40 2.69
N HIS A 147 0.48 -8.20 2.55
CA HIS A 147 1.62 -7.73 3.31
C HIS A 147 1.17 -6.97 4.55
N ARG A 148 1.74 -7.32 5.69
CA ARG A 148 1.59 -6.60 6.95
C ARG A 148 2.93 -6.00 7.34
N PHE A 149 2.88 -4.81 7.92
CA PHE A 149 4.07 -4.09 8.35
C PHE A 149 4.16 -4.14 9.87
N GLU A 150 5.37 -4.27 10.41
CA GLU A 150 5.58 -4.29 11.85
C GLU A 150 5.11 -2.97 12.48
N GLY A 151 4.46 -3.09 13.64
CA GLY A 151 4.04 -1.92 14.41
C GLY A 151 5.24 -1.19 14.99
N VAL A 152 5.08 0.12 15.18
CA VAL A 152 6.07 0.93 15.91
C VAL A 152 6.00 0.61 17.40
N GLU A 153 7.17 0.59 18.05
CA GLU A 153 7.33 0.31 19.48
C GLU A 153 6.38 1.07 20.41
N GLY A 154 6.01 0.42 21.49
CA GLY A 154 5.46 1.04 22.67
C GLY A 154 4.33 0.28 23.35
N ASN A 155 3.64 -0.62 22.67
CA ASN A 155 2.62 -1.45 23.29
C ASN A 155 2.44 -2.77 22.52
N GLN A 156 2.91 -3.87 23.11
CA GLN A 156 2.72 -5.23 22.59
C GLN A 156 1.24 -5.61 22.29
N LYS A 157 0.29 -4.81 22.76
CA LYS A 157 -1.13 -4.98 22.48
C LYS A 157 -1.58 -4.41 21.13
N ASP A 158 -0.77 -3.61 20.45
CA ASP A 158 -1.14 -2.93 19.21
C ASP A 158 -0.38 -3.48 17.99
N LEU A 159 -0.44 -4.80 17.81
CA LEU A 159 0.13 -5.53 16.67
C LEU A 159 -0.60 -5.27 15.33
N ARG A 160 -1.29 -4.15 15.22
CA ARG A 160 -1.92 -3.73 13.99
C ARG A 160 -0.88 -3.19 13.02
N SER A 161 -0.98 -3.58 11.75
CA SER A 161 -0.07 -3.17 10.68
C SER A 161 -0.04 -1.64 10.53
N LYS A 162 1.12 -1.03 10.75
CA LYS A 162 1.33 0.41 10.60
C LYS A 162 2.57 0.69 9.78
N ILE A 163 2.51 1.72 8.95
CA ILE A 163 3.68 2.30 8.31
C ILE A 163 3.91 3.71 8.87
N SER A 164 5.17 4.05 9.10
CA SER A 164 5.58 5.44 9.29
C SER A 164 5.73 6.09 7.92
N PHE A 165 4.79 6.92 7.56
CA PHE A 165 4.86 7.75 6.35
C PHE A 165 5.45 9.11 6.68
N VAL A 166 5.82 9.84 5.65
CA VAL A 166 6.17 11.26 5.76
C VAL A 166 5.09 12.08 5.08
N ASP A 167 4.53 13.05 5.77
CA ASP A 167 3.50 13.93 5.20
C ASP A 167 4.12 15.07 4.35
N THR A 168 3.28 15.97 3.84
CA THR A 168 3.70 17.13 3.02
C THR A 168 4.53 18.15 3.78
N LEU A 169 4.56 18.08 5.10
CA LEU A 169 5.34 18.96 5.99
C LEU A 169 6.60 18.25 6.53
N ASP A 170 7.00 17.14 5.90
CA ASP A 170 8.12 16.28 6.28
C ASP A 170 8.05 15.76 7.73
N LYS A 171 6.82 15.59 8.26
CA LYS A 171 6.58 14.98 9.57
C LYS A 171 6.25 13.51 9.44
N GLU A 172 6.78 12.71 10.35
CA GLU A 172 6.40 11.30 10.48
C GLU A 172 4.94 11.15 10.92
N VAL A 173 4.20 10.34 10.20
CA VAL A 173 2.80 10.02 10.46
C VAL A 173 2.61 8.51 10.44
N TYR A 174 2.16 7.95 11.55
CA TYR A 174 1.89 6.51 11.67
C TYR A 174 0.47 6.19 11.24
N ILE A 175 0.33 5.43 10.17
CA ILE A 175 -0.99 5.10 9.61
C ILE A 175 -1.21 3.59 9.59
N TRP A 176 -2.42 3.20 9.99
CA TRP A 176 -2.89 1.82 9.91
C TRP A 176 -3.14 1.43 8.45
N CYS A 177 -2.24 0.65 7.89
CA CYS A 177 -2.35 0.19 6.52
C CYS A 177 -1.77 -1.21 6.35
N CYS A 178 -2.10 -1.84 5.26
CA CYS A 178 -1.43 -3.01 4.74
C CYS A 178 -1.22 -2.84 3.23
N GLY A 179 -0.35 -3.65 2.66
CA GLY A 179 -0.21 -3.76 1.21
C GLY A 179 -0.88 -5.03 0.72
N ALA A 180 -1.43 -5.02 -0.48
CA ALA A 180 -1.98 -6.24 -1.04
C ALA A 180 -1.76 -6.32 -2.55
N LEU A 181 -1.43 -7.54 -3.01
CA LEU A 181 -1.52 -7.93 -4.40
C LEU A 181 -2.96 -8.38 -4.68
N PHE A 182 -3.58 -7.71 -5.62
CA PHE A 182 -4.93 -8.01 -6.09
C PHE A 182 -4.87 -8.62 -7.49
N ASP A 183 -5.82 -9.50 -7.79
CA ASP A 183 -6.04 -10.03 -9.14
C ASP A 183 -7.54 -10.20 -9.45
N ASN A 184 -7.85 -10.62 -10.68
CA ASN A 184 -9.21 -10.83 -11.12
C ASN A 184 -9.83 -12.15 -10.61
N THR A 185 -9.04 -13.02 -9.98
CA THR A 185 -9.51 -14.26 -9.39
C THR A 185 -10.26 -13.97 -8.09
N GLU A 186 -11.35 -14.69 -7.85
CA GLU A 186 -12.01 -14.65 -6.54
C GLU A 186 -11.35 -15.63 -5.57
N HIS A 187 -10.81 -15.07 -4.48
CA HIS A 187 -10.15 -15.84 -3.44
C HIS A 187 -11.08 -16.02 -2.23
N LYS A 188 -11.30 -17.25 -1.79
CA LYS A 188 -12.02 -17.53 -0.54
C LYS A 188 -11.19 -17.15 0.68
N THR A 189 -9.87 -17.34 0.55
CA THR A 189 -8.88 -16.97 1.55
C THR A 189 -7.66 -16.39 0.82
N PHE A 190 -7.10 -15.32 1.33
CA PHE A 190 -5.87 -14.76 0.76
C PHE A 190 -4.63 -15.35 1.42
N ASN A 191 -3.59 -15.55 0.62
CA ASN A 191 -2.28 -15.88 1.14
C ASN A 191 -1.74 -14.70 1.94
N ARG A 192 -1.13 -14.99 3.07
CA ARG A 192 -0.43 -13.99 3.88
C ARG A 192 1.04 -14.21 3.65
N SER A 193 1.78 -13.15 3.34
CA SER A 193 3.23 -13.24 3.39
C SER A 193 3.62 -13.75 4.78
N ARG A 194 4.47 -14.78 4.82
CA ARG A 194 5.02 -15.29 6.08
C ARG A 194 6.01 -14.31 6.67
N GLU A 195 6.55 -13.43 5.84
CA GLU A 195 7.49 -12.42 6.25
C GLU A 195 6.75 -11.11 6.54
N TYR A 196 6.98 -10.56 7.73
CA TYR A 196 6.65 -9.18 8.02
C TYR A 196 7.64 -8.30 7.29
N ILE A 197 7.15 -7.28 6.61
CA ILE A 197 8.01 -6.23 6.09
C ILE A 197 8.40 -5.35 7.29
N PRO A 198 9.67 -5.39 7.72
CA PRO A 198 10.07 -4.64 8.90
C PRO A 198 9.98 -3.15 8.63
N ASN A 199 9.42 -2.43 9.60
CA ASN A 199 9.39 -0.97 9.60
C ASN A 199 10.64 -0.47 10.32
N TYR A 200 11.71 -0.22 9.59
CA TYR A 200 13.02 0.12 10.14
C TYR A 200 13.12 1.49 10.83
N PHE A 201 12.08 2.28 10.85
CA PHE A 201 12.06 3.50 11.66
C PHE A 201 11.86 3.22 13.15
N ALA A 202 11.47 2.00 13.51
CA ALA A 202 11.58 1.54 14.90
C ALA A 202 13.04 1.19 15.20
N THR A 203 13.84 2.19 15.53
CA THR A 203 15.23 1.99 15.94
C THR A 203 15.28 1.07 17.15
N GLY A 204 15.87 -0.10 16.99
CA GLY A 204 16.39 -0.89 18.11
C GLY A 204 15.62 -2.14 18.51
N VAL A 205 14.49 -2.48 17.92
CA VAL A 205 13.81 -3.75 18.27
C VAL A 205 14.18 -4.87 17.32
N LYS A 206 15.00 -5.78 17.82
CA LYS A 206 15.08 -7.13 17.24
C LYS A 206 13.75 -7.83 17.55
N CYS A 207 12.95 -8.11 16.52
CA CYS A 207 11.82 -9.00 16.69
C CYS A 207 12.35 -10.42 16.95
N PHE A 208 12.26 -10.89 18.19
CA PHE A 208 12.68 -12.23 18.62
C PHE A 208 11.57 -13.28 18.53
N CYS A 209 10.47 -12.96 17.85
CA CYS A 209 9.37 -13.90 17.69
C CYS A 209 9.70 -14.90 16.58
N GLU A 210 9.57 -16.17 16.88
CA GLU A 210 9.55 -17.21 15.86
C GLU A 210 8.36 -16.99 14.91
N PRO A 211 8.46 -17.36 13.61
CA PRO A 211 7.40 -17.13 12.62
C PRO A 211 6.02 -17.60 13.07
N ASP A 212 5.93 -18.71 13.78
CA ASP A 212 4.68 -19.28 14.26
C ASP A 212 4.08 -18.49 15.44
N ASP A 213 4.90 -17.89 16.30
CA ASP A 213 4.45 -17.05 17.41
C ASP A 213 3.91 -15.71 16.92
N ARG A 214 4.43 -15.17 15.80
CA ARG A 214 3.91 -13.96 15.16
C ARG A 214 2.48 -14.12 14.67
N ILE A 215 2.13 -15.30 14.14
CA ILE A 215 0.78 -15.61 13.71
C ILE A 215 -0.18 -15.67 14.90
N ARG A 216 0.24 -16.27 16.01
CA ARG A 216 -0.57 -16.36 17.23
C ARG A 216 -0.83 -15.01 17.88
N CYS A 217 0.19 -14.12 17.92
CA CYS A 217 0.06 -12.77 18.45
C CYS A 217 -0.93 -11.90 17.68
N LEU A 218 -1.08 -12.10 16.36
CA LEU A 218 -1.97 -11.30 15.50
C LEU A 218 -3.43 -11.73 15.58
N TYR A 219 -3.69 -12.96 15.98
CA TYR A 219 -5.02 -13.58 15.99
C TYR A 219 -5.41 -14.11 17.37
N GLY A 220 -4.80 -13.56 18.44
CA GLY A 220 -5.12 -13.95 19.80
C GLY A 220 -6.56 -14.39 19.89
N LYS A 221 -6.77 -15.57 20.51
CA LYS A 221 -8.05 -16.25 20.65
C LYS A 221 -9.16 -15.33 21.09
#